data_5ae35bfd4ba9d8f4b13b0376b3dc6174
#
_entry.id   5ae35bfd4ba9d8f4b13b0376b3dc6174
#
_cell.length_a   1.000
_cell.length_b   1.000
_cell.length_c   1.000
_cell.angle_alpha   90.00
_cell.angle_beta   90.00
_cell.angle_gamma   90.00
#
_symmetry.space_group_name_H-M   'P 1'
#
loop_
_entity.id
_entity.type
_entity.pdbx_description
1 polymer ?
#
loop_
_entity_poly.entity_id
_entity_poly.type
_entity_poly.pdbx_seq_one_letter_code
_entity_poly.pdbx_strand_id
1 'polypeptide(L)'
;MATNKHKNYENLNLIGYALSKFNLNFVKEFGFETKNKFYEEIVKFNIADTTGTVKNRQDLFDPFFDNERRGWWQKGDAYIHRKILIDSLYGELNVKEFSNLVKIYIKEKFKVDIKNVENI
;
A
#
# COMPACT_ATOMS: atom_id res chain seq x y z
N MET A 1 -10.64 -21.27 6.08
CA MET A 1 -11.56 -20.29 5.62
C MET A 1 -11.10 -18.87 5.94
N ALA A 2 -11.09 -18.02 4.98
CA ALA A 2 -10.49 -16.70 5.11
C ALA A 2 -11.51 -15.66 5.59
N THR A 3 -12.11 -15.92 6.74
CA THR A 3 -13.19 -15.08 7.24
C THR A 3 -12.73 -13.73 7.74
N ASN A 4 -11.41 -13.58 7.98
CA ASN A 4 -10.89 -12.36 8.57
C ASN A 4 -10.29 -11.40 7.55
N LYS A 5 -10.50 -11.65 6.26
CA LYS A 5 -10.04 -10.72 5.23
C LYS A 5 -10.78 -9.40 5.36
N HIS A 6 -10.02 -8.32 5.36
CA HIS A 6 -10.62 -6.99 5.24
C HIS A 6 -11.34 -6.88 3.91
N LYS A 7 -12.47 -6.16 3.89
CA LYS A 7 -13.24 -6.01 2.66
C LYS A 7 -12.46 -5.36 1.52
N ASN A 8 -11.40 -4.62 1.85
CA ASN A 8 -10.54 -3.95 0.87
C ASN A 8 -9.19 -4.64 0.74
N TYR A 9 -9.16 -5.94 0.96
CA TYR A 9 -7.95 -6.75 1.07
C TYR A 9 -6.99 -6.54 -0.09
N GLU A 10 -7.50 -6.61 -1.33
CA GLU A 10 -6.62 -6.52 -2.49
C GLU A 10 -6.04 -5.11 -2.67
N ASN A 11 -6.83 -4.08 -2.42
CA ASN A 11 -6.34 -2.70 -2.50
C ASN A 11 -5.28 -2.45 -1.44
N LEU A 12 -5.50 -2.95 -0.22
CA LEU A 12 -4.53 -2.81 0.85
C LEU A 12 -3.24 -3.57 0.55
N ASN A 13 -3.33 -4.71 -0.12
CA ASN A 13 -2.14 -5.44 -0.54
C ASN A 13 -1.31 -4.64 -1.54
N LEU A 14 -1.96 -4.01 -2.52
CA LEU A 14 -1.23 -3.16 -3.47
C LEU A 14 -0.56 -1.99 -2.77
N ILE A 15 -1.28 -1.35 -1.84
CA ILE A 15 -0.75 -0.22 -1.09
C ILE A 15 0.42 -0.68 -0.21
N GLY A 16 0.26 -1.79 0.51
CA GLY A 16 1.32 -2.31 1.37
C GLY A 16 2.58 -2.71 0.59
N TYR A 17 2.38 -3.37 -0.53
CA TYR A 17 3.48 -3.74 -1.43
C TYR A 17 4.24 -2.49 -1.87
N ALA A 18 3.52 -1.46 -2.33
CA ALA A 18 4.14 -0.24 -2.81
C ALA A 18 4.87 0.52 -1.71
N LEU A 19 4.26 0.60 -0.52
CA LEU A 19 4.90 1.25 0.61
C LEU A 19 6.20 0.55 0.99
N SER A 20 6.22 -0.77 0.93
CA SER A 20 7.41 -1.54 1.26
C SER A 20 8.46 -1.42 0.16
N LYS A 21 8.06 -1.54 -1.10
CA LYS A 21 9.00 -1.53 -2.22
C LYS A 21 9.57 -0.14 -2.50
N PHE A 22 8.73 0.88 -2.50
CA PHE A 22 9.11 2.23 -2.89
C PHE A 22 9.27 3.19 -1.72
N ASN A 23 8.82 2.76 -0.54
CA ASN A 23 8.94 3.53 0.68
C ASN A 23 8.30 4.92 0.51
N LEU A 24 8.96 5.97 1.01
CA LEU A 24 8.41 7.33 0.96
C LEU A 24 8.16 7.83 -0.47
N ASN A 25 8.90 7.32 -1.43
CA ASN A 25 8.73 7.75 -2.82
C ASN A 25 7.32 7.46 -3.34
N PHE A 26 6.71 6.36 -2.90
CA PHE A 26 5.33 6.05 -3.26
C PHE A 26 4.37 7.10 -2.70
N VAL A 27 4.57 7.46 -1.44
CA VAL A 27 3.72 8.43 -0.74
C VAL A 27 3.83 9.81 -1.40
N LYS A 28 5.03 10.18 -1.82
CA LYS A 28 5.26 11.48 -2.46
C LYS A 28 4.52 11.60 -3.79
N GLU A 29 4.28 10.50 -4.48
CA GLU A 29 3.51 10.52 -5.73
C GLU A 29 2.07 10.96 -5.51
N PHE A 30 1.58 10.89 -4.27
CA PHE A 30 0.24 11.36 -3.90
C PHE A 30 0.28 12.77 -3.30
N GLY A 31 1.46 13.39 -3.25
CA GLY A 31 1.61 14.74 -2.72
C GLY A 31 1.82 14.84 -1.23
N PHE A 32 2.02 13.72 -0.54
CA PHE A 32 2.23 13.72 0.92
C PHE A 32 3.72 13.69 1.23
N GLU A 33 4.11 14.40 2.28
CA GLU A 33 5.50 14.42 2.70
C GLU A 33 5.83 13.35 3.74
N THR A 34 4.81 12.81 4.41
CA THR A 34 5.01 11.78 5.44
C THR A 34 4.07 10.62 5.19
N LYS A 35 4.48 9.45 5.66
CA LYS A 35 3.64 8.26 5.57
C LYS A 35 2.40 8.39 6.44
N ASN A 36 2.51 9.03 7.60
CA ASN A 36 1.36 9.20 8.49
C ASN A 36 0.23 9.96 7.81
N LYS A 37 0.54 11.02 7.10
CA LYS A 37 -0.49 11.79 6.41
C LYS A 37 -1.16 10.95 5.32
N PHE A 38 -0.39 10.14 4.63
CA PHE A 38 -0.94 9.22 3.64
C PHE A 38 -1.84 8.19 4.32
N TYR A 39 -1.41 7.59 5.43
CA TYR A 39 -2.21 6.62 6.17
C TYR A 39 -3.54 7.24 6.60
N GLU A 40 -3.50 8.48 7.11
CA GLU A 40 -4.70 9.17 7.57
C GLU A 40 -5.70 9.39 6.43
N GLU A 41 -5.19 9.70 5.25
CA GLU A 41 -6.05 9.90 4.09
C GLU A 41 -6.69 8.59 3.65
N ILE A 42 -5.94 7.50 3.69
CA ILE A 42 -6.48 6.17 3.36
C ILE A 42 -7.61 5.80 4.33
N VAL A 43 -7.46 6.12 5.61
CA VAL A 43 -8.50 5.87 6.61
C VAL A 43 -9.68 6.81 6.40
N LYS A 44 -9.42 8.06 6.08
CA LYS A 44 -10.48 9.07 5.86
C LYS A 44 -11.48 8.61 4.81
N PHE A 45 -11.04 7.94 3.78
CA PHE A 45 -11.92 7.46 2.71
C PHE A 45 -12.36 6.02 2.91
N ASN A 46 -12.17 5.47 4.12
CA ASN A 46 -12.64 4.14 4.50
C ASN A 46 -12.00 3.00 3.71
N ILE A 47 -10.82 3.23 3.16
CA ILE A 47 -10.05 2.18 2.49
C ILE A 47 -9.46 1.25 3.54
N ALA A 48 -9.08 1.80 4.69
CA ALA A 48 -8.62 1.03 5.84
C ALA A 48 -9.35 1.54 7.08
N ASP A 49 -9.43 0.69 8.11
CA ASP A 49 -10.11 1.03 9.35
C ASP A 49 -9.27 1.94 10.24
N THR A 50 -7.97 1.71 10.28
CA THR A 50 -7.06 2.51 11.10
C THR A 50 -5.75 2.68 10.35
N THR A 51 -4.95 3.67 10.79
CA THR A 51 -3.61 3.86 10.21
C THR A 51 -2.74 2.64 10.46
N GLY A 52 -2.94 1.95 11.60
CA GLY A 52 -2.22 0.73 11.90
C GLY A 52 -2.48 -0.38 10.90
N THR A 53 -3.69 -0.44 10.34
CA THR A 53 -4.02 -1.43 9.31
C THR A 53 -3.13 -1.24 8.09
N VAL A 54 -2.93 0.01 7.66
CA VAL A 54 -2.08 0.31 6.50
C VAL A 54 -0.63 -0.04 6.81
N LYS A 55 -0.16 0.38 7.98
CA LYS A 55 1.23 0.13 8.39
C LYS A 55 1.51 -1.36 8.51
N ASN A 56 0.59 -2.11 9.09
CA ASN A 56 0.75 -3.56 9.23
C ASN A 56 0.83 -4.23 7.87
N ARG A 57 0.09 -3.75 6.89
CA ARG A 57 0.15 -4.34 5.56
C ARG A 57 1.51 -4.10 4.93
N GLN A 58 2.11 -2.91 5.15
CA GLN A 58 3.47 -2.66 4.71
C GLN A 58 4.45 -3.61 5.40
N ASP A 59 4.30 -3.78 6.72
CA ASP A 59 5.19 -4.63 7.49
C ASP A 59 5.20 -6.08 6.97
N LEU A 60 4.06 -6.56 6.49
CA LEU A 60 3.97 -7.93 5.99
C LEU A 60 4.71 -8.14 4.67
N PHE A 61 4.95 -7.07 3.91
CA PHE A 61 5.74 -7.14 2.69
C PHE A 61 7.21 -6.78 2.89
N ASP A 62 7.56 -6.14 4.01
CA ASP A 62 8.92 -5.68 4.24
C ASP A 62 10.00 -6.77 4.11
N PRO A 63 9.77 -8.03 4.56
CA PRO A 63 10.82 -9.04 4.42
C PRO A 63 11.24 -9.34 2.99
N PHE A 64 10.45 -8.94 2.01
CA PHE A 64 10.72 -9.23 0.61
C PHE A 64 11.49 -8.13 -0.10
N PHE A 65 11.70 -6.98 0.55
CA PHE A 65 12.32 -5.82 -0.09
C PHE A 65 13.43 -5.26 0.79
N ASP A 66 14.46 -4.74 0.14
CA ASP A 66 15.58 -4.10 0.83
C ASP A 66 15.27 -2.62 1.06
N ASN A 67 14.58 -2.33 2.15
CA ASN A 67 14.11 -0.98 2.45
C ASN A 67 14.54 -0.48 3.82
N GLU A 68 15.48 -1.16 4.47
CA GLU A 68 16.04 -0.79 5.77
C GLU A 68 15.02 -0.80 6.91
N ARG A 69 13.86 -1.35 6.69
CA ARG A 69 12.82 -1.46 7.71
C ARG A 69 12.90 -2.82 8.37
N ARG A 70 12.42 -2.88 9.63
CA ARG A 70 12.29 -4.16 10.33
C ARG A 70 10.87 -4.65 10.18
N GLY A 71 10.65 -5.54 9.26
CA GLY A 71 9.34 -6.15 9.06
C GLY A 71 9.06 -7.23 10.09
N TRP A 72 7.99 -7.94 9.88
CA TRP A 72 7.58 -9.02 10.75
C TRP A 72 8.22 -10.31 10.27
N TRP A 73 9.43 -10.56 10.73
CA TRP A 73 10.18 -11.74 10.33
C TRP A 73 9.42 -13.03 10.53
N GLN A 74 8.68 -13.14 11.65
CA GLN A 74 7.93 -14.33 11.95
C GLN A 74 6.82 -14.58 10.94
N LYS A 75 6.45 -13.57 10.18
CA LYS A 75 5.39 -13.66 9.20
C LYS A 75 5.89 -13.48 7.78
N GLY A 76 7.19 -13.64 7.57
CA GLY A 76 7.81 -13.42 6.27
C GLY A 76 7.19 -14.24 5.15
N ASP A 77 6.68 -15.44 5.47
CA ASP A 77 6.06 -16.31 4.46
C ASP A 77 4.57 -16.08 4.29
N ALA A 78 3.96 -15.27 5.16
CA ALA A 78 2.50 -15.13 5.15
C ALA A 78 1.96 -14.54 3.86
N TYR A 79 2.73 -13.66 3.23
CA TYR A 79 2.29 -12.96 2.02
C TYR A 79 3.14 -13.29 0.80
N ILE A 80 3.90 -14.38 0.86
CA ILE A 80 4.77 -14.72 -0.29
C ILE A 80 3.96 -14.89 -1.58
N HIS A 81 2.79 -15.51 -1.49
CA HIS A 81 1.95 -15.72 -2.67
C HIS A 81 1.41 -14.39 -3.21
N ARG A 82 1.06 -13.48 -2.30
CA ARG A 82 0.61 -12.15 -2.71
C ARG A 82 1.73 -11.37 -3.38
N LYS A 83 2.92 -11.42 -2.80
CA LYS A 83 4.08 -10.77 -3.37
C LYS A 83 4.39 -11.30 -4.77
N ILE A 84 4.36 -12.60 -4.95
CA ILE A 84 4.62 -13.22 -6.24
C ILE A 84 3.57 -12.79 -7.26
N LEU A 85 2.31 -12.77 -6.87
CA LEU A 85 1.24 -12.36 -7.76
C LEU A 85 1.41 -10.90 -8.21
N ILE A 86 1.67 -10.00 -7.26
CA ILE A 86 1.83 -8.59 -7.59
C ILE A 86 3.07 -8.38 -8.45
N ASP A 87 4.18 -9.07 -8.15
CA ASP A 87 5.38 -9.02 -8.98
C ASP A 87 5.10 -9.46 -10.42
N SER A 88 4.34 -10.53 -10.57
CA SER A 88 4.10 -11.07 -11.92
C SER A 88 3.23 -10.12 -12.75
N LEU A 89 2.36 -9.37 -12.09
CA LEU A 89 1.47 -8.45 -12.79
C LEU A 89 2.09 -7.06 -12.96
N TYR A 90 2.79 -6.58 -11.94
CA TYR A 90 3.18 -5.18 -11.86
C TYR A 90 4.61 -4.95 -11.40
N GLY A 91 5.41 -6.01 -11.28
CA GLY A 91 6.75 -5.88 -10.69
C GLY A 91 7.72 -5.00 -11.48
N GLU A 92 7.46 -4.80 -12.76
CA GLU A 92 8.33 -3.98 -13.60
C GLU A 92 7.95 -2.50 -13.62
N LEU A 93 6.83 -2.14 -13.00
CA LEU A 93 6.41 -0.73 -12.97
C LEU A 93 7.30 0.06 -12.04
N ASN A 94 7.66 1.27 -12.45
CA ASN A 94 8.39 2.18 -11.56
C ASN A 94 7.40 2.80 -10.57
N VAL A 95 7.92 3.64 -9.65
CA VAL A 95 7.10 4.19 -8.58
C VAL A 95 5.96 5.04 -9.15
N LYS A 96 6.22 5.82 -10.18
CA LYS A 96 5.18 6.67 -10.76
C LYS A 96 4.10 5.85 -11.43
N GLU A 97 4.50 4.85 -12.20
CA GLU A 97 3.56 3.95 -12.88
C GLU A 97 2.72 3.17 -11.88
N PHE A 98 3.35 2.64 -10.84
CA PHE A 98 2.64 1.88 -9.83
C PHE A 98 1.68 2.77 -9.05
N SER A 99 2.10 3.99 -8.73
CA SER A 99 1.24 4.95 -8.03
C SER A 99 0.02 5.30 -8.85
N ASN A 100 0.20 5.49 -10.16
CA ASN A 100 -0.93 5.75 -11.05
C ASN A 100 -1.90 4.57 -11.09
N LEU A 101 -1.36 3.35 -11.10
CA LEU A 101 -2.18 2.15 -11.06
C LEU A 101 -3.03 2.12 -9.79
N VAL A 102 -2.42 2.39 -8.65
CA VAL A 102 -3.14 2.42 -7.37
C VAL A 102 -4.21 3.50 -7.38
N LYS A 103 -3.90 4.68 -7.92
CA LYS A 103 -4.88 5.77 -8.02
C LYS A 103 -6.09 5.34 -8.84
N ILE A 104 -5.88 4.64 -9.93
CA ILE A 104 -6.96 4.16 -10.79
C ILE A 104 -7.83 3.17 -10.03
N TYR A 105 -7.24 2.22 -9.33
CA TYR A 105 -8.00 1.23 -8.57
C TYR A 105 -8.81 1.88 -7.46
N ILE A 106 -8.22 2.86 -6.77
CA ILE A 106 -8.94 3.57 -5.72
C ILE A 106 -10.11 4.34 -6.31
N LYS A 107 -9.89 5.04 -7.41
CA LYS A 107 -10.95 5.81 -8.04
C LYS A 107 -12.08 4.91 -8.53
N GLU A 108 -11.75 3.78 -9.12
CA GLU A 108 -12.77 2.86 -9.63
C GLU A 108 -13.62 2.27 -8.51
N LYS A 109 -12.99 1.91 -7.39
CA LYS A 109 -13.71 1.23 -6.32
C LYS A 109 -14.35 2.19 -5.34
N PHE A 110 -13.67 3.27 -4.98
CA PHE A 110 -14.12 4.18 -3.92
C PHE A 110 -14.64 5.51 -4.44
N LYS A 111 -14.44 5.78 -5.72
CA LYS A 111 -14.89 7.02 -6.38
C LYS A 111 -14.26 8.26 -5.77
N VAL A 112 -13.02 8.14 -5.32
CA VAL A 112 -12.27 9.24 -4.72
C VAL A 112 -10.88 9.33 -5.33
N ASP A 113 -10.29 10.52 -5.25
CA ASP A 113 -8.89 10.75 -5.61
C ASP A 113 -8.10 10.98 -4.34
N ILE A 114 -7.10 10.13 -4.10
CA ILE A 114 -6.22 10.29 -2.95
C ILE A 114 -5.12 11.27 -3.35
N LYS A 115 -5.11 12.42 -2.70
CA LYS A 115 -4.05 13.40 -2.92
C LYS A 115 -4.03 14.39 -1.77
N ASN A 116 -2.89 15.02 -1.58
CA ASN A 116 -2.75 16.05 -0.56
C ASN A 116 -3.30 17.37 -1.12
N VAL A 117 -4.49 17.75 -0.69
CA VAL A 117 -5.15 18.96 -1.20
C VAL A 117 -4.40 20.24 -0.82
N GLU A 118 -3.56 20.19 0.20
CA GLU A 118 -2.79 21.34 0.62
C GLU A 118 -1.66 21.68 -0.37
N ASN A 119 -1.37 20.80 -1.30
CA ASN A 119 -0.32 20.99 -2.29
C ASN A 119 -0.85 21.44 -3.66
N ILE A 120 -2.08 21.81 -3.70
CA ILE A 120 -2.68 22.28 -4.97
C ILE A 120 -2.27 23.70 -5.27
#